data_cea208424c0502281c026462a2480447
#
_entry.id   cea208424c0502281c026462a2480447
#
_cell.length_a   1.000
_cell.length_b   1.000
_cell.length_c   1.000
_cell.angle_alpha   90.00
_cell.angle_beta   90.00
_cell.angle_gamma   90.00
#
_symmetry.space_group_name_H-M   'P 1'
#
loop_
_entity.id
_entity.type
_entity.pdbx_description
1 polymer ?
#
loop_
_entity_poly.entity_id
_entity_poly.type
_entity_poly.pdbx_seq_one_letter_code
_entity_poly.pdbx_strand_id
1 'polypeptide(L)'
;MNKIIIQLFCPDQKGIISKLTSILFNAEQNISSIQQYIDREKENFYMRLAFRHNPKKEIPIKELLNLNAELKGKIKIIDTNKKLNVAILGTKESEPV
;
A
#
# COMPACT_ATOMS: atom_id res chain seq x y z
N MET A 1 1.99 -18.36 -7.05
CA MET A 1 2.10 -17.33 -6.02
C MET A 1 1.06 -16.27 -6.21
N ASN A 2 0.51 -15.80 -5.12
CA ASN A 2 -0.48 -14.74 -5.18
C ASN A 2 0.15 -13.41 -5.49
N LYS A 3 -0.51 -12.68 -6.33
CA LYS A 3 -0.11 -11.31 -6.62
C LYS A 3 -0.96 -10.38 -5.76
N ILE A 4 -0.31 -9.53 -5.02
CA ILE A 4 -0.97 -8.57 -4.13
C ILE A 4 -0.74 -7.18 -4.69
N ILE A 5 -1.78 -6.38 -4.71
CA ILE A 5 -1.69 -5.02 -5.19
C ILE A 5 -1.98 -4.08 -4.03
N ILE A 6 -1.10 -3.11 -3.84
CA ILE A 6 -1.30 -2.06 -2.85
C ILE A 6 -1.56 -0.77 -3.60
N GLN A 7 -2.67 -0.14 -3.31
CA GLN A 7 -3.00 1.18 -3.85
C GLN A 7 -2.94 2.16 -2.69
N LEU A 8 -2.19 3.24 -2.89
CA LEU A 8 -2.01 4.25 -1.85
C LEU A 8 -2.33 5.62 -2.42
N PHE A 9 -3.13 6.36 -1.68
CA PHE A 9 -3.44 7.74 -2.00
C PHE A 9 -3.17 8.56 -0.75
N CYS A 10 -2.35 9.59 -0.89
CA CYS A 10 -2.01 10.42 0.27
C CYS A 10 -1.50 11.78 -0.23
N PRO A 11 -1.39 12.75 0.68
CA PRO A 11 -0.74 14.02 0.30
C PRO A 11 0.68 13.78 -0.14
N ASP A 12 1.13 14.50 -1.14
CA ASP A 12 2.49 14.36 -1.64
C ASP A 12 3.49 14.79 -0.58
N GLN A 13 4.47 13.94 -0.34
CA GLN A 13 5.50 14.21 0.65
C GLN A 13 6.70 13.34 0.36
N LYS A 14 7.82 13.68 0.96
CA LYS A 14 9.07 12.97 0.69
C LYS A 14 9.08 11.60 1.33
N GLY A 15 9.74 10.66 0.67
CA GLY A 15 10.05 9.38 1.26
C GLY A 15 8.95 8.34 1.22
N ILE A 16 7.86 8.60 0.51
CA ILE A 16 6.73 7.64 0.46
C ILE A 16 7.18 6.30 -0.10
N ILE A 17 7.81 6.33 -1.27
CA ILE A 17 8.21 5.09 -1.94
C ILE A 17 9.25 4.36 -1.11
N SER A 18 10.21 5.08 -0.59
CA SER A 18 11.27 4.48 0.21
C SER A 18 10.71 3.78 1.44
N LYS A 19 9.79 4.42 2.13
CA LYS A 19 9.20 3.84 3.33
C LYS A 19 8.38 2.61 3.00
N LEU A 20 7.59 2.66 1.94
CA LEU A 20 6.74 1.54 1.56
C LEU A 20 7.56 0.35 1.09
N THR A 21 8.56 0.60 0.24
CA THR A 21 9.40 -0.49 -0.26
C THR A 21 10.23 -1.10 0.85
N SER A 22 10.67 -0.30 1.82
CA SER A 22 11.40 -0.83 2.97
C SER A 22 10.56 -1.80 3.79
N ILE A 23 9.29 -1.47 3.98
CA ILE A 23 8.38 -2.36 4.70
C ILE A 23 8.29 -3.71 4.00
N LEU A 24 8.11 -3.69 2.68
CA LEU A 24 7.99 -4.92 1.92
C LEU A 24 9.32 -5.68 1.87
N PHE A 25 10.42 -4.95 1.74
CA PHE A 25 11.73 -5.58 1.73
C PHE A 25 11.99 -6.30 3.05
N ASN A 26 11.69 -5.64 4.16
CA ASN A 26 11.90 -6.25 5.47
C ASN A 26 10.99 -7.44 5.72
N ALA A 27 9.84 -7.46 5.06
CA ALA A 27 8.92 -8.59 5.15
C ALA A 27 9.24 -9.67 4.12
N GLU A 28 10.33 -9.51 3.37
CA GLU A 28 10.80 -10.47 2.37
C GLU A 28 9.76 -10.76 1.30
N GLN A 29 9.07 -9.73 0.87
CA GLN A 29 8.13 -9.81 -0.24
C GLN A 29 8.81 -9.29 -1.50
N ASN A 30 8.43 -9.86 -2.65
CA ASN A 30 9.06 -9.53 -3.93
C ASN A 30 8.22 -8.52 -4.71
N ILE A 31 8.73 -7.31 -4.81
CA ILE A 31 8.04 -6.27 -5.57
C ILE A 31 8.17 -6.54 -7.06
N SER A 32 7.05 -6.58 -7.76
CA SER A 32 7.01 -6.82 -9.20
C SER A 32 6.98 -5.52 -9.99
N SER A 33 6.22 -4.55 -9.54
CA SER A 33 6.09 -3.30 -10.28
C SER A 33 5.63 -2.20 -9.36
N ILE A 34 5.97 -0.98 -9.72
CA ILE A 34 5.53 0.23 -9.02
C ILE A 34 5.13 1.25 -10.05
N GLN A 35 3.95 1.82 -9.90
CA GLN A 35 3.48 2.91 -10.72
C GLN A 35 3.08 4.04 -9.80
N GLN A 36 3.39 5.26 -10.20
CA GLN A 36 3.10 6.40 -9.35
C GLN A 36 2.61 7.57 -10.21
N TYR A 37 1.82 8.41 -9.59
CA TYR A 37 1.31 9.60 -10.23
C TYR A 37 1.16 10.70 -9.20
N ILE A 38 1.60 11.90 -9.53
CA ILE A 38 1.50 13.05 -8.65
C ILE A 38 0.56 14.07 -9.28
N ASP A 39 -0.47 14.42 -8.56
CA ASP A 39 -1.38 15.48 -8.96
C ASP A 39 -0.83 16.78 -8.36
N ARG A 40 -0.18 17.57 -9.19
CA ARG A 40 0.52 18.75 -8.70
C ARG A 40 -0.42 19.87 -8.28
N GLU A 41 -1.58 19.92 -8.89
CA GLU A 41 -2.55 20.94 -8.52
C GLU A 41 -3.08 20.76 -7.12
N LYS A 42 -3.39 19.50 -6.79
CA LYS A 42 -3.93 19.16 -5.47
C LYS A 42 -2.88 18.66 -4.51
N GLU A 43 -1.66 18.53 -4.99
CA GLU A 43 -0.54 18.06 -4.19
C GLU A 43 -0.82 16.68 -3.57
N ASN A 44 -1.41 15.81 -4.37
CA ASN A 44 -1.72 14.45 -3.96
C ASN A 44 -0.82 13.47 -4.67
N PHE A 45 -0.55 12.36 -3.99
CA PHE A 45 0.28 11.30 -4.50
C PHE A 45 -0.54 10.01 -4.61
N TYR A 46 -0.43 9.36 -5.74
CA TYR A 46 -1.07 8.07 -5.99
C TYR A 46 -0.01 7.05 -6.32
N MET A 47 -0.15 5.86 -5.75
CA MET A 47 0.79 4.80 -6.06
C MET A 47 0.07 3.47 -6.15
N ARG A 48 0.50 2.66 -7.11
CA ARG A 48 0.03 1.29 -7.25
C ARG A 48 1.26 0.41 -7.28
N LEU A 49 1.36 -0.46 -6.31
CA LEU A 49 2.49 -1.36 -6.19
C LEU A 49 1.98 -2.79 -6.23
N ALA A 50 2.62 -3.62 -7.02
CA ALA A 50 2.30 -5.03 -7.08
C ALA A 50 3.48 -5.83 -6.56
N PHE A 51 3.21 -6.85 -5.76
CA PHE A 51 4.25 -7.74 -5.30
C PHE A 51 3.74 -9.17 -5.27
N ARG A 52 4.67 -10.11 -5.31
CA ARG A 52 4.34 -11.52 -5.18
C ARG A 52 4.40 -11.89 -3.71
N HIS A 53 3.32 -12.46 -3.21
CA HIS A 53 3.26 -12.84 -1.83
C HIS A 53 4.15 -14.05 -1.57
N ASN A 54 5.09 -13.91 -0.65
CA ASN A 54 5.93 -15.00 -0.20
C ASN A 54 5.16 -15.77 0.88
N PRO A 55 4.73 -17.00 0.60
CA PRO A 55 3.88 -17.72 1.55
C PRO A 55 4.57 -18.06 2.85
N LYS A 56 5.89 -17.99 2.90
CA LYS A 56 6.64 -18.26 4.13
C LYS A 56 6.68 -17.06 5.06
N LYS A 57 6.22 -15.89 4.58
CA LYS A 57 6.24 -14.67 5.37
C LYS A 57 4.87 -14.03 5.31
N GLU A 58 4.51 -13.37 6.37
CA GLU A 58 3.23 -12.70 6.43
C GLU A 58 3.29 -11.35 5.72
N ILE A 59 2.16 -10.94 5.19
CA ILE A 59 2.04 -9.60 4.65
C ILE A 59 2.12 -8.62 5.81
N PRO A 60 2.97 -7.58 5.72
CA PRO A 60 3.19 -6.69 6.86
C PRO A 60 2.06 -5.67 6.99
N ILE A 61 0.86 -6.15 7.31
CA ILE A 61 -0.32 -5.30 7.35
C ILE A 61 -0.21 -4.24 8.42
N LYS A 62 0.31 -4.62 9.60
CA LYS A 62 0.44 -3.67 10.68
C LYS A 62 1.36 -2.51 10.31
N GLU A 63 2.48 -2.84 9.69
CA GLU A 63 3.43 -1.82 9.27
C GLU A 63 2.84 -0.94 8.18
N LEU A 64 2.06 -1.54 7.28
CA LEU A 64 1.41 -0.78 6.22
C LEU A 64 0.37 0.17 6.78
N LEU A 65 -0.38 -0.28 7.78
CA LEU A 65 -1.36 0.59 8.42
C LEU A 65 -0.69 1.73 9.18
N ASN A 66 0.42 1.43 9.85
CA ASN A 66 1.17 2.47 10.54
C ASN A 66 1.69 3.51 9.55
N LEU A 67 2.22 3.06 8.42
CA LEU A 67 2.68 3.98 7.40
C LEU A 67 1.53 4.83 6.87
N ASN A 68 0.39 4.20 6.62
CA ASN A 68 -0.76 4.92 6.13
C ASN A 68 -1.18 6.04 7.09
N ALA A 69 -1.16 5.74 8.38
CA ALA A 69 -1.49 6.75 9.38
C ALA A 69 -0.47 7.88 9.40
N GLU A 70 0.81 7.53 9.26
CA GLU A 70 1.88 8.52 9.23
C GLU A 70 1.72 9.45 8.03
N LEU A 71 1.35 8.89 6.88
CA LEU A 71 1.21 9.64 5.65
C LEU A 71 -0.14 10.34 5.52
N LYS A 72 -1.06 10.05 6.43
CA LYS A 72 -2.43 10.57 6.40
C LYS A 72 -3.11 10.21 5.10
N GLY A 73 -2.92 8.97 4.68
CA GLY A 73 -3.39 8.50 3.39
C GLY A 73 -4.51 7.50 3.49
N LYS A 74 -4.81 6.94 2.34
CA LYS A 74 -5.77 5.85 2.22
C LYS A 74 -5.08 4.72 1.49
N ILE A 75 -5.04 3.56 2.10
CA ILE A 75 -4.39 2.40 1.53
C ILE A 75 -5.41 1.31 1.26
N LYS A 76 -5.23 0.61 0.15
CA LYS A 76 -6.09 -0.50 -0.22
C LYS A 76 -5.21 -1.67 -0.64
N ILE A 77 -5.50 -2.83 -0.08
CA ILE A 77 -4.73 -4.03 -0.38
C ILE A 77 -5.67 -5.01 -1.07
N ILE A 78 -5.25 -5.48 -2.24
CA ILE A 78 -6.07 -6.36 -3.08
C ILE A 78 -5.31 -7.65 -3.31
N ASP A 79 -5.94 -8.77 -2.96
CA ASP A 79 -5.40 -10.09 -3.28
C ASP A 79 -6.06 -10.55 -4.57
N THR A 80 -5.33 -10.52 -5.67
CA THR A 80 -5.90 -10.82 -6.97
C THR A 80 -6.34 -12.27 -7.09
N ASN A 81 -5.71 -13.15 -6.34
CA ASN A 81 -6.03 -14.56 -6.42
C ASN A 81 -7.37 -14.90 -5.77
N LYS A 82 -7.73 -14.17 -4.75
CA LYS A 82 -8.99 -14.41 -4.03
C LYS A 82 -10.12 -13.58 -4.57
N LYS A 83 -9.85 -12.66 -5.46
CA LYS A 83 -10.87 -11.77 -6.02
C LYS A 83 -11.62 -10.98 -4.97
N LEU A 84 -11.06 -10.88 -3.79
CA LEU A 84 -11.66 -10.12 -2.71
C LEU A 84 -10.79 -8.91 -2.42
N ASN A 85 -11.44 -7.78 -2.28
CA ASN A 85 -10.75 -6.59 -1.85
C ASN A 85 -10.65 -6.63 -0.34
N VAL A 86 -9.43 -6.69 0.15
CA VAL A 86 -9.22 -6.48 1.57
C VAL A 86 -9.03 -5.00 1.73
N ALA A 87 -10.11 -4.30 1.90
CA ALA A 87 -10.04 -2.86 2.08
C ALA A 87 -9.62 -2.59 3.50
N ILE A 88 -8.45 -2.06 3.65
CA ILE A 88 -7.96 -1.67 4.95
C ILE A 88 -7.95 -0.17 4.97
N LEU A 89 -8.83 0.36 5.80
CA LEU A 89 -8.93 1.80 5.91
C LEU A 89 -8.06 2.24 7.04
N GLY A 90 -7.12 3.06 6.72
CA GLY A 90 -6.25 3.61 7.74
C GLY A 90 -6.98 4.58 8.65
N THR A 91 -8.13 4.99 8.22
CA THR A 91 -8.92 5.86 9.04
C THR A 91 -10.08 5.08 9.51
N LYS A 92 -10.45 5.22 10.48
CA LYS A 92 -11.56 4.68 10.87
C LYS A 92 -12.76 5.12 10.38
N GLU A 93 -12.95 5.42 9.89
CA GLU A 93 -13.79 5.85 9.45
C GLU A 93 -14.27 5.50 8.62
N SER A 94 -14.18 5.06 8.90
CA SER A 94 -14.54 4.90 8.16
C SER A 94 -15.25 4.57 7.72
N GLU A 95 -15.56 4.69 7.76
CA GLU A 95 -16.31 4.67 7.36
C GLU A 95 -16.74 4.29 6.59
N PRO A 96 -17.20 4.12 6.55
CA PRO A 96 -17.58 3.86 5.78
C PRO A 96 -17.93 3.86 5.05
N VAL A 97 -17.83 4.05 5.03
CA VAL A 97 -18.30 4.19 4.33
C VAL A 97 -18.58 4.00 3.77
#